data_736e2f91c09435e2a7588a078b5bbee4
#
_entry.id   736e2f91c09435e2a7588a078b5bbee4
#
_cell.length_a   1.000
_cell.length_b   1.000
_cell.length_c   1.000
_cell.angle_alpha   90.00
_cell.angle_beta   90.00
_cell.angle_gamma   90.00
#
_symmetry.space_group_name_H-M   'P 1'
#
loop_
_entity.id
_entity.type
_entity.pdbx_description
1 polymer ?
#
loop_
_entity_poly.entity_id
_entity_poly.type
_entity_poly.pdbx_seq_one_letter_code
_entity_poly.pdbx_strand_id
1 'polypeptide(L)'
;MKVSISGAKRLAGGSRVESKSETKRRARSAQWAEDLIFAKLTSKQRGELAEMMFMVKAAQKGFATAKPYGDSRRYDFVLDVGRRLWRVQVKSSSAKQYGSYMLNLQRNENGVVVPYDATEIDFVVGYVMPCRAWFVIPVEAIAGRTTAKMCARGNPRSGTMGKYWEAWGLMTMRWMEGGRGS
;
A
#
# COMPACT_ATOMS: atom_id res chain seq x y z
N MET A 1 25.69 -67.18 -22.63
CA MET A 1 26.18 -65.81 -22.59
C MET A 1 25.25 -64.96 -21.67
N LYS A 2 25.66 -64.65 -20.44
CA LYS A 2 24.87 -63.83 -19.50
C LYS A 2 25.41 -62.41 -19.59
N VAL A 3 24.58 -61.47 -19.98
CA VAL A 3 24.93 -60.03 -19.93
C VAL A 3 24.36 -59.48 -18.63
N SER A 4 25.27 -59.05 -17.76
CA SER A 4 24.99 -58.34 -16.49
C SER A 4 24.81 -56.87 -16.77
N ILE A 5 23.67 -56.29 -16.45
CA ILE A 5 23.46 -54.86 -16.49
C ILE A 5 23.59 -54.32 -15.07
N SER A 6 24.73 -53.67 -14.85
CA SER A 6 25.12 -53.02 -13.59
C SER A 6 24.51 -51.61 -13.52
N GLY A 7 23.86 -51.32 -12.35
CA GLY A 7 24.01 -50.07 -11.63
C GLY A 7 23.43 -48.79 -12.17
N ALA A 8 22.13 -48.56 -12.01
CA ALA A 8 21.57 -47.20 -11.99
C ALA A 8 21.81 -46.58 -10.61
N LYS A 9 22.78 -45.63 -10.51
CA LYS A 9 23.00 -44.76 -9.36
C LYS A 9 21.81 -43.79 -9.23
N ARG A 10 20.98 -43.97 -8.23
CA ARG A 10 20.00 -42.95 -7.84
C ARG A 10 20.73 -41.71 -7.33
N LEU A 11 20.63 -40.60 -8.05
CA LEU A 11 20.97 -39.29 -7.54
C LEU A 11 19.95 -38.92 -6.49
N ALA A 12 20.32 -39.00 -5.22
CA ALA A 12 19.56 -38.46 -4.10
C ALA A 12 19.69 -36.92 -4.12
N GLY A 13 18.75 -36.28 -4.80
CA GLY A 13 18.54 -34.82 -4.68
C GLY A 13 17.92 -34.52 -3.34
N GLY A 14 18.74 -34.44 -2.28
CA GLY A 14 18.32 -33.94 -0.99
C GLY A 14 18.01 -32.45 -1.10
N SER A 15 16.75 -32.07 -1.18
CA SER A 15 16.33 -30.69 -0.98
C SER A 15 16.68 -30.29 0.46
N ARG A 16 17.73 -29.50 0.61
CA ARG A 16 18.15 -28.95 1.91
C ARG A 16 17.03 -28.06 2.43
N VAL A 17 16.33 -28.51 3.48
CA VAL A 17 15.33 -27.69 4.15
C VAL A 17 16.03 -26.51 4.82
N GLU A 18 15.78 -25.31 4.32
CA GLU A 18 16.35 -24.08 4.91
C GLU A 18 15.90 -23.93 6.37
N SER A 19 16.83 -23.59 7.24
CA SER A 19 16.49 -23.32 8.64
C SER A 19 15.67 -22.03 8.77
N LYS A 20 14.82 -21.95 9.80
CA LYS A 20 14.04 -20.72 10.09
C LYS A 20 14.92 -19.48 10.24
N SER A 21 16.16 -19.64 10.69
CA SER A 21 17.14 -18.56 10.83
C SER A 21 17.68 -18.08 9.47
N GLU A 22 17.94 -18.99 8.54
CA GLU A 22 18.37 -18.67 7.17
C GLU A 22 17.27 -17.97 6.39
N THR A 23 16.04 -18.45 6.47
CA THR A 23 14.86 -17.81 5.86
C THR A 23 14.66 -16.39 6.40
N LYS A 24 14.79 -16.20 7.72
CA LYS A 24 14.69 -14.87 8.35
C LYS A 24 15.83 -13.93 7.95
N ARG A 25 17.04 -14.45 7.79
CA ARG A 25 18.21 -13.67 7.33
C ARG A 25 18.05 -13.23 5.87
N ARG A 26 17.60 -14.14 4.98
CA ARG A 26 17.31 -13.82 3.57
C ARG A 26 16.20 -12.78 3.44
N ALA A 27 15.12 -12.94 4.20
CA ALA A 27 14.03 -11.95 4.21
C ALA A 27 14.51 -10.57 4.66
N ARG A 28 15.37 -10.50 5.67
CA ARG A 28 15.97 -9.23 6.11
C ARG A 28 16.88 -8.62 5.05
N SER A 29 17.76 -9.41 4.40
CA SER A 29 18.64 -8.89 3.35
C SER A 29 17.86 -8.40 2.11
N ALA A 30 16.81 -9.09 1.71
CA ALA A 30 15.90 -8.63 0.65
C ALA A 30 15.21 -7.32 1.04
N GLN A 31 14.74 -7.19 2.29
CA GLN A 31 14.17 -5.95 2.81
C GLN A 31 15.14 -4.78 2.73
N TRP A 32 16.39 -4.97 3.15
CA TRP A 32 17.43 -3.94 3.08
C TRP A 32 17.71 -3.48 1.64
N ALA A 33 17.72 -4.41 0.69
CA ALA A 33 17.93 -4.08 -0.71
C ALA A 33 16.80 -3.21 -1.28
N GLU A 34 15.55 -3.53 -0.95
CA GLU A 34 14.40 -2.73 -1.35
C GLU A 34 14.36 -1.35 -0.68
N ASP A 35 14.70 -1.27 0.62
CA ASP A 35 14.77 0.00 1.33
C ASP A 35 15.83 0.94 0.71
N LEU A 36 16.96 0.38 0.25
CA LEU A 36 17.98 1.12 -0.49
C LEU A 36 17.48 1.61 -1.85
N ILE A 37 16.67 0.81 -2.55
CA ILE A 37 16.05 1.22 -3.82
C ILE A 37 15.09 2.38 -3.57
N PHE A 38 14.20 2.27 -2.60
CA PHE A 38 13.25 3.34 -2.26
C PHE A 38 13.95 4.66 -1.87
N ALA A 39 15.10 4.58 -1.19
CA ALA A 39 15.88 5.75 -0.81
C ALA A 39 16.47 6.50 -2.02
N LYS A 40 16.74 5.80 -3.13
CA LYS A 40 17.29 6.39 -4.37
C LYS A 40 16.24 7.03 -5.28
N LEU A 41 14.95 6.69 -5.09
CA LEU A 41 13.86 7.23 -5.91
C LEU A 41 13.62 8.70 -5.57
N THR A 42 13.31 9.50 -6.58
CA THR A 42 12.77 10.86 -6.41
C THR A 42 11.36 10.80 -5.81
N SER A 43 10.86 11.92 -5.30
CA SER A 43 9.49 11.99 -4.77
C SER A 43 8.45 11.61 -5.83
N LYS A 44 8.65 12.03 -7.08
CA LYS A 44 7.77 11.68 -8.20
C LYS A 44 7.78 10.18 -8.45
N GLN A 45 8.94 9.56 -8.58
CA GLN A 45 9.09 8.12 -8.79
C GLN A 45 8.48 7.30 -7.65
N ARG A 46 8.62 7.75 -6.40
CA ARG A 46 7.96 7.10 -5.25
C ARG A 46 6.43 7.19 -5.35
N GLY A 47 5.89 8.33 -5.79
CA GLY A 47 4.46 8.49 -6.05
C GLY A 47 3.97 7.51 -7.11
N GLU A 48 4.61 7.49 -8.28
CA GLU A 48 4.28 6.60 -9.38
C GLU A 48 4.35 5.12 -8.99
N LEU A 49 5.40 4.73 -8.25
CA LEU A 49 5.51 3.37 -7.72
C LEU A 49 4.37 3.02 -6.76
N ALA A 50 4.01 3.92 -5.85
CA ALA A 50 2.90 3.71 -4.93
C ALA A 50 1.56 3.55 -5.67
N GLU A 51 1.32 4.31 -6.73
CA GLU A 51 0.15 4.16 -7.59
C GLU A 51 0.11 2.80 -8.29
N MET A 52 1.25 2.34 -8.86
CA MET A 52 1.33 1.00 -9.46
C MET A 52 1.06 -0.10 -8.42
N MET A 53 1.66 0.01 -7.24
CA MET A 53 1.45 -0.94 -6.14
C MET A 53 0.01 -0.91 -5.63
N PHE A 54 -0.65 0.26 -5.64
CA PHE A 54 -2.06 0.37 -5.30
C PHE A 54 -2.94 -0.41 -6.27
N MET A 55 -2.72 -0.31 -7.57
CA MET A 55 -3.47 -1.09 -8.56
C MET A 55 -3.35 -2.60 -8.32
N VAL A 56 -2.12 -3.08 -8.07
CA VAL A 56 -1.88 -4.49 -7.74
C VAL A 56 -2.62 -4.89 -6.45
N LYS A 57 -2.53 -4.05 -5.40
CA LYS A 57 -3.18 -4.30 -4.11
C LYS A 57 -4.71 -4.31 -4.23
N ALA A 58 -5.28 -3.37 -4.98
CA ALA A 58 -6.71 -3.31 -5.27
C ALA A 58 -7.19 -4.56 -6.00
N ALA A 59 -6.47 -5.00 -7.04
CA ALA A 59 -6.78 -6.24 -7.76
C ALA A 59 -6.73 -7.47 -6.85
N GLN A 60 -5.75 -7.57 -5.93
CA GLN A 60 -5.67 -8.63 -4.92
C GLN A 60 -6.86 -8.62 -3.94
N LYS A 61 -7.53 -7.48 -3.78
CA LYS A 61 -8.76 -7.34 -2.98
C LYS A 61 -10.04 -7.58 -3.78
N GLY A 62 -9.92 -7.89 -5.08
CA GLY A 62 -11.05 -8.10 -5.98
C GLY A 62 -11.69 -6.80 -6.46
N PHE A 63 -11.01 -5.67 -6.36
CA PHE A 63 -11.47 -4.37 -6.84
C PHE A 63 -10.90 -4.07 -8.22
N ALA A 64 -11.71 -3.44 -9.08
CA ALA A 64 -11.23 -2.90 -10.35
C ALA A 64 -10.81 -1.43 -10.18
N THR A 65 -9.83 -1.00 -10.94
CA THR A 65 -9.34 0.39 -10.92
C THR A 65 -9.44 1.01 -12.30
N ALA A 66 -9.86 2.28 -12.36
CA ALA A 66 -9.76 3.12 -13.54
C ALA A 66 -8.96 4.37 -13.20
N LYS A 67 -8.06 4.77 -14.10
CA LYS A 67 -7.29 6.01 -13.95
C LYS A 67 -7.98 7.10 -14.77
N PRO A 68 -8.20 8.32 -14.21
CA PRO A 68 -8.73 9.43 -15.00
C PRO A 68 -7.77 9.81 -16.11
N TYR A 69 -8.30 10.26 -17.22
CA TYR A 69 -7.49 10.80 -18.30
C TYR A 69 -6.96 12.19 -17.93
N GLY A 70 -5.66 12.41 -18.10
CA GLY A 70 -4.97 13.65 -17.72
C GLY A 70 -4.74 13.79 -16.22
N ASP A 71 -4.32 14.96 -15.76
CA ASP A 71 -3.90 15.29 -14.41
C ASP A 71 -4.79 16.34 -13.70
N SER A 72 -5.93 16.69 -14.31
CA SER A 72 -6.82 17.74 -13.79
C SER A 72 -7.71 17.30 -12.63
N ARG A 73 -7.80 15.99 -12.37
CA ARG A 73 -8.62 15.46 -11.28
C ARG A 73 -7.86 15.44 -9.95
N ARG A 74 -8.62 15.51 -8.85
CA ARG A 74 -8.07 15.52 -7.48
C ARG A 74 -7.87 14.13 -6.90
N TYR A 75 -8.21 13.09 -7.66
CA TYR A 75 -8.02 11.67 -7.32
C TYR A 75 -7.17 10.99 -8.39
N ASP A 76 -6.40 10.00 -7.96
CA ASP A 76 -5.53 9.23 -8.85
C ASP A 76 -6.28 8.08 -9.51
N PHE A 77 -7.30 7.54 -8.81
CA PHE A 77 -8.08 6.39 -9.27
C PHE A 77 -9.56 6.51 -8.95
N VAL A 78 -10.37 5.92 -9.81
CA VAL A 78 -11.71 5.46 -9.48
C VAL A 78 -11.61 3.98 -9.15
N LEU A 79 -12.02 3.59 -7.94
CA LEU A 79 -12.02 2.21 -7.46
C LEU A 79 -13.44 1.67 -7.53
N ASP A 80 -13.64 0.63 -8.34
CA ASP A 80 -14.91 -0.10 -8.42
C ASP A 80 -14.88 -1.28 -7.45
N VAL A 81 -15.79 -1.27 -6.49
CA VAL A 81 -15.98 -2.34 -5.51
C VAL A 81 -17.25 -3.16 -5.80
N GLY A 82 -17.73 -3.13 -7.04
CA GLY A 82 -18.87 -3.87 -7.57
C GLY A 82 -20.16 -3.05 -7.62
N ARG A 83 -20.60 -2.43 -6.51
CA ARG A 83 -21.84 -1.62 -6.47
C ARG A 83 -21.61 -0.13 -6.28
N ARG A 84 -20.37 0.27 -6.06
CA ARG A 84 -19.99 1.66 -5.82
C ARG A 84 -18.63 1.98 -6.41
N LEU A 85 -18.51 3.19 -6.89
CA LEU A 85 -17.27 3.79 -7.36
C LEU A 85 -16.76 4.75 -6.29
N TRP A 86 -15.47 4.64 -5.93
CA TRP A 86 -14.79 5.51 -4.97
C TRP A 86 -13.70 6.33 -5.66
N ARG A 87 -13.66 7.61 -5.38
CA ARG A 87 -12.55 8.48 -5.80
C ARG A 87 -11.42 8.34 -4.78
N VAL A 88 -10.28 7.83 -5.21
CA VAL A 88 -9.16 7.49 -4.35
C VAL A 88 -7.94 8.33 -4.71
N GLN A 89 -7.37 9.01 -3.72
CA GLN A 89 -6.06 9.65 -3.81
C GLN A 89 -5.03 8.74 -3.16
N VAL A 90 -3.94 8.43 -3.87
CA VAL A 90 -2.83 7.63 -3.35
C VAL A 90 -1.72 8.54 -2.84
N LYS A 91 -1.18 8.25 -1.67
CA LYS A 91 -0.06 8.97 -1.09
C LYS A 91 0.99 7.98 -0.58
N SER A 92 2.26 8.36 -0.65
CA SER A 92 3.34 7.53 -0.13
C SER A 92 4.18 8.26 0.91
N SER A 93 4.79 7.48 1.81
CA SER A 93 5.76 7.98 2.79
C SER A 93 6.94 7.02 2.88
N SER A 94 8.16 7.56 2.87
CA SER A 94 9.40 6.77 2.95
C SER A 94 10.35 7.25 4.05
N ALA A 95 10.20 8.50 4.51
CA ALA A 95 11.10 9.11 5.48
C ALA A 95 10.46 9.17 6.86
N LYS A 96 11.23 8.79 7.89
CA LYS A 96 10.86 8.95 9.29
C LYS A 96 11.09 10.38 9.76
N GLN A 97 10.13 10.90 10.51
CA GLN A 97 10.26 12.12 11.28
C GLN A 97 9.77 11.86 12.70
N TYR A 98 10.60 12.17 13.70
CA TYR A 98 10.26 12.00 15.13
C TYR A 98 9.72 10.58 15.46
N GLY A 99 10.34 9.54 14.90
CA GLY A 99 9.98 8.15 15.15
C GLY A 99 8.74 7.63 14.43
N SER A 100 8.12 8.45 13.57
CA SER A 100 6.92 8.10 12.77
C SER A 100 7.14 8.42 11.30
N TYR A 101 6.32 7.85 10.41
CA TYR A 101 6.26 8.24 9.02
C TYR A 101 5.16 9.28 8.84
N MET A 102 5.47 10.35 8.11
CA MET A 102 4.49 11.42 7.83
C MET A 102 3.86 11.17 6.47
N LEU A 103 2.54 11.10 6.43
CA LEU A 103 1.77 11.13 5.20
C LEU A 103 1.31 12.55 4.93
N ASN A 104 1.58 13.05 3.72
CA ASN A 104 1.12 14.36 3.28
C ASN A 104 -0.33 14.23 2.78
N LEU A 105 -1.24 14.99 3.38
CA LEU A 105 -2.70 14.98 3.14
C LEU A 105 -3.20 16.25 2.47
N GLN A 106 -2.32 16.94 1.79
CA GLN A 106 -2.57 18.21 1.14
C GLN A 106 -2.18 18.18 -0.33
N ARG A 107 -2.66 19.15 -1.07
CA ARG A 107 -2.22 19.50 -2.42
C ARG A 107 -1.76 20.96 -2.46
N ASN A 108 -1.04 21.31 -3.49
CA ASN A 108 -0.69 22.69 -3.78
C ASN A 108 -1.60 23.20 -4.90
N GLU A 109 -2.26 24.32 -4.68
CA GLU A 109 -3.03 25.05 -5.68
C GLU A 109 -2.44 26.46 -5.82
N ASN A 110 -1.74 26.71 -6.91
CA ASN A 110 -1.14 28.01 -7.20
C ASN A 110 -0.28 28.57 -6.03
N GLY A 111 0.49 27.70 -5.38
CA GLY A 111 1.32 28.06 -4.23
C GLY A 111 0.61 28.00 -2.87
N VAL A 112 -0.70 27.79 -2.85
CA VAL A 112 -1.48 27.66 -1.61
C VAL A 112 -1.64 26.18 -1.23
N VAL A 113 -1.38 25.87 0.02
CA VAL A 113 -1.57 24.53 0.57
C VAL A 113 -3.05 24.34 0.93
N VAL A 114 -3.69 23.35 0.31
CA VAL A 114 -5.11 23.04 0.49
C VAL A 114 -5.28 21.60 0.95
N PRO A 115 -6.01 21.31 2.04
CA PRO A 115 -6.36 19.95 2.43
C PRO A 115 -7.37 19.35 1.44
N TYR A 116 -7.47 18.01 1.42
CA TYR A 116 -8.52 17.32 0.68
C TYR A 116 -9.85 17.37 1.43
N ASP A 117 -10.95 17.40 0.68
CA ASP A 117 -12.30 17.33 1.23
C ASP A 117 -13.19 16.30 0.50
N ALA A 118 -14.40 16.07 1.06
CA ALA A 118 -15.33 15.05 0.58
C ALA A 118 -15.99 15.39 -0.77
N THR A 119 -15.91 16.63 -1.24
CA THR A 119 -16.43 16.99 -2.57
C THR A 119 -15.49 16.50 -3.67
N GLU A 120 -14.22 16.30 -3.35
CA GLU A 120 -13.16 15.98 -4.30
C GLU A 120 -12.79 14.49 -4.31
N ILE A 121 -12.62 13.89 -3.12
CA ILE A 121 -12.20 12.51 -2.96
C ILE A 121 -13.02 11.82 -1.87
N ASP A 122 -13.04 10.49 -1.89
CA ASP A 122 -13.74 9.69 -0.88
C ASP A 122 -12.74 9.05 0.10
N PHE A 123 -11.56 8.67 -0.40
CA PHE A 123 -10.52 8.06 0.40
C PHE A 123 -9.13 8.59 0.05
N VAL A 124 -8.29 8.74 1.05
CA VAL A 124 -6.83 8.73 0.88
C VAL A 124 -6.30 7.34 1.20
N VAL A 125 -5.57 6.73 0.27
CA VAL A 125 -4.88 5.47 0.51
C VAL A 125 -3.39 5.75 0.63
N GLY A 126 -2.89 5.65 1.87
CA GLY A 126 -1.50 5.89 2.22
C GLY A 126 -0.65 4.63 2.17
N TYR A 127 0.49 4.68 1.51
CA TYR A 127 1.49 3.61 1.53
C TYR A 127 2.75 4.03 2.26
N VAL A 128 3.04 3.39 3.38
CA VAL A 128 4.30 3.58 4.12
C VAL A 128 5.30 2.53 3.64
N MET A 129 6.17 2.92 2.71
CA MET A 129 7.07 2.03 1.98
C MET A 129 7.96 1.16 2.89
N PRO A 130 8.69 1.71 3.88
CA PRO A 130 9.56 0.89 4.71
C PRO A 130 8.82 -0.07 5.66
N CYS A 131 7.54 0.22 5.96
CA CYS A 131 6.68 -0.67 6.77
C CYS A 131 5.84 -1.61 5.89
N ARG A 132 5.86 -1.44 4.56
CA ARG A 132 4.98 -2.13 3.61
C ARG A 132 3.52 -2.13 4.05
N ALA A 133 3.10 -0.99 4.63
CA ALA A 133 1.81 -0.85 5.28
C ALA A 133 0.90 0.09 4.49
N TRP A 134 -0.31 -0.38 4.23
CA TRP A 134 -1.37 0.40 3.61
C TRP A 134 -2.33 0.94 4.66
N PHE A 135 -2.77 2.17 4.46
CA PHE A 135 -3.77 2.83 5.29
C PHE A 135 -4.91 3.31 4.40
N VAL A 136 -6.10 2.81 4.65
CA VAL A 136 -7.33 3.17 3.92
C VAL A 136 -8.10 4.17 4.76
N ILE A 137 -8.00 5.45 4.45
CA ILE A 137 -8.45 6.54 5.29
C ILE A 137 -9.63 7.25 4.61
N PRO A 138 -10.84 7.21 5.17
CA PRO A 138 -11.95 8.04 4.69
C PRO A 138 -11.58 9.53 4.79
N VAL A 139 -11.95 10.32 3.79
CA VAL A 139 -11.58 11.75 3.74
C VAL A 139 -12.10 12.52 4.95
N GLU A 140 -13.26 12.17 5.48
CA GLU A 140 -13.84 12.82 6.67
C GLU A 140 -12.96 12.66 7.92
N ALA A 141 -12.18 11.57 7.99
CA ALA A 141 -11.27 11.33 9.12
C ALA A 141 -10.04 12.24 9.11
N ILE A 142 -9.80 12.91 8.01
CA ILE A 142 -8.66 13.82 7.79
C ILE A 142 -9.10 15.25 7.48
N ALA A 143 -10.38 15.58 7.65
CA ALA A 143 -10.91 16.91 7.39
C ALA A 143 -10.08 18.00 8.08
N GLY A 144 -9.65 19.01 7.31
CA GLY A 144 -8.81 20.12 7.79
C GLY A 144 -7.36 19.75 8.12
N ARG A 145 -6.94 18.51 7.94
CA ARG A 145 -5.56 18.07 8.20
C ARG A 145 -4.71 18.15 6.94
N THR A 146 -3.49 18.62 7.09
CA THR A 146 -2.48 18.65 6.02
C THR A 146 -1.49 17.50 6.11
N THR A 147 -1.40 16.85 7.28
CA THR A 147 -0.50 15.71 7.51
C THR A 147 -1.08 14.70 8.50
N ALA A 148 -0.62 13.45 8.42
CA ALA A 148 -0.92 12.43 9.43
C ALA A 148 0.33 11.61 9.77
N LYS A 149 0.44 11.22 11.05
CA LYS A 149 1.51 10.34 11.56
C LYS A 149 1.09 8.89 11.41
N MET A 150 1.95 8.10 10.72
CA MET A 150 1.76 6.69 10.45
C MET A 150 2.85 5.85 11.13
N CYS A 151 2.55 4.60 11.45
CA CYS A 151 3.52 3.62 11.92
C CYS A 151 4.44 4.15 13.03
N ALA A 152 3.88 4.74 14.09
CA ALA A 152 4.69 5.21 15.22
C ALA A 152 5.57 4.06 15.74
N ARG A 153 6.86 4.33 15.94
CA ARG A 153 7.87 3.34 16.31
C ARG A 153 7.95 2.12 15.37
N GLY A 154 7.55 2.27 14.09
CA GLY A 154 7.53 1.19 13.12
C GLY A 154 6.35 0.22 13.24
N ASN A 155 5.39 0.46 14.12
CA ASN A 155 4.18 -0.35 14.27
C ASN A 155 3.00 0.29 13.51
N PRO A 156 2.47 -0.37 12.45
CA PRO A 156 1.35 0.17 11.68
C PRO A 156 0.05 0.36 12.48
N ARG A 157 -0.15 -0.44 13.54
CA ARG A 157 -1.36 -0.36 14.39
C ARG A 157 -1.29 0.75 15.43
N SER A 158 -0.14 1.42 15.58
CA SER A 158 0.03 2.44 16.61
C SER A 158 -0.43 3.82 16.14
N GLY A 159 -0.84 4.64 17.09
CA GLY A 159 -1.29 6.01 16.84
C GLY A 159 -2.72 6.11 16.33
N THR A 160 -3.18 7.34 16.13
CA THR A 160 -4.58 7.64 15.74
C THR A 160 -4.98 7.08 14.38
N MET A 161 -4.01 6.86 13.50
CA MET A 161 -4.24 6.30 12.17
C MET A 161 -4.13 4.77 12.12
N GLY A 162 -3.74 4.12 13.21
CA GLY A 162 -3.58 2.66 13.27
C GLY A 162 -4.85 1.88 12.96
N LYS A 163 -6.04 2.43 13.26
CA LYS A 163 -7.34 1.85 12.92
C LYS A 163 -7.61 1.76 11.41
N TYR A 164 -6.89 2.51 10.60
CA TYR A 164 -7.01 2.49 9.14
C TYR A 164 -5.99 1.58 8.45
N TRP A 165 -5.11 0.92 9.24
CA TRP A 165 -4.15 -0.03 8.70
C TRP A 165 -4.86 -1.24 8.09
N GLU A 166 -4.57 -1.49 6.80
CA GLU A 166 -5.20 -2.55 5.97
C GLU A 166 -6.74 -2.56 6.04
N ALA A 167 -7.37 -1.41 6.30
CA ALA A 167 -8.80 -1.28 6.52
C ALA A 167 -9.61 -1.24 5.20
N TRP A 168 -9.29 -2.12 4.26
CA TRP A 168 -9.95 -2.21 2.93
C TRP A 168 -11.45 -2.48 3.04
N GLY A 169 -11.89 -3.12 4.13
CA GLY A 169 -13.31 -3.36 4.40
C GLY A 169 -14.15 -2.08 4.51
N LEU A 170 -13.53 -0.93 4.84
CA LEU A 170 -14.26 0.34 4.88
C LEU A 170 -14.84 0.74 3.52
N MET A 171 -14.20 0.31 2.43
CA MET A 171 -14.68 0.60 1.08
C MET A 171 -15.88 -0.27 0.70
N THR A 172 -16.04 -1.44 1.32
CA THR A 172 -17.17 -2.35 1.11
C THR A 172 -18.29 -2.14 2.13
N MET A 173 -17.98 -1.91 3.41
CA MET A 173 -18.95 -1.75 4.50
C MET A 173 -19.75 -0.44 4.45
N ARG A 174 -19.14 0.66 4.02
CA ARG A 174 -19.86 1.96 3.88
C ARG A 174 -21.08 1.88 2.94
N TRP A 175 -21.17 0.82 2.12
CA TRP A 175 -22.34 0.57 1.33
C TRP A 175 -23.55 0.08 2.16
N MET A 176 -23.30 -0.67 3.24
CA MET A 176 -24.39 -1.23 4.08
C MET A 176 -25.07 -0.15 4.93
N GLU A 177 -24.40 0.95 5.27
CA GLU A 177 -24.97 2.03 6.05
C GLU A 177 -25.79 3.02 5.21
N GLY A 178 -25.44 3.21 3.93
CA GLY A 178 -26.17 4.10 3.00
C GLY A 178 -27.46 3.51 2.43
N GLY A 179 -27.70 2.21 2.61
CA GLY A 179 -28.88 1.49 2.07
C GLY A 179 -30.07 1.36 3.04
N ARG A 180 -30.02 1.96 4.22
CA ARG A 180 -31.11 1.91 5.23
C ARG A 180 -31.85 3.23 5.38
N GLY A 181 -31.98 4.01 4.30
CA GLY A 181 -32.70 5.28 4.28
C GLY A 181 -33.54 5.38 3.01
N SER A 182 -34.66 4.63 2.96
CA SER A 182 -35.82 4.87 2.11
C SER A 182 -37.02 4.21 2.76
#